data_d154c841079a958567f24682fd1c733c
#
_entry.id   d154c841079a958567f24682fd1c733c
#
_cell.length_a   1.000
_cell.length_b   1.000
_cell.length_c   1.000
_cell.angle_alpha   90.00
_cell.angle_beta   90.00
_cell.angle_gamma   90.00
#
_symmetry.space_group_name_H-M   'P 1'
#
loop_
_entity.id
_entity.type
_entity.pdbx_description
1 polymer ?
#
loop_
_entity_poly.entity_id
_entity_poly.type
_entity_poly.pdbx_seq_one_letter_code
_entity_poly.pdbx_strand_id
1 'polypeptide(L)'
;MEEYQKKFAKFLANSGALFFADNLTLKDGRPTPYFVNIGNVAQKTSLRKELAQAYASMIERNINEGMLIDIVFGPSYKASLIAGDATMVLLDKYNLDLGCCYDRKELKIHGEGSTKASLFVGAKFFDGCNIYMVDDVGTSMQTKKDGLDKIASESKILGINSNVVGIGIAVDREQVGPVYDQGKIVLNAHGEDAIGNFVKDTRIPVNSIVGIKNTIDYLFKQNHPLIINGQKRIMDKTTYGNFLTYMKTYGANR
;
A
#
# COMPACT_ATOMS: atom_id res chain seq x y z
N MET A 1 13.51 -0.34 12.62
CA MET A 1 12.07 -0.69 12.56
C MET A 1 11.46 -0.44 13.93
N GLU A 2 10.33 0.25 13.97
CA GLU A 2 9.50 0.45 15.14
C GLU A 2 8.76 -0.84 15.54
N GLU A 3 8.17 -0.88 16.72
CA GLU A 3 7.57 -2.13 17.23
C GLU A 3 6.38 -2.61 16.38
N TYR A 4 5.51 -1.69 15.91
CA TYR A 4 4.40 -2.05 15.02
C TYR A 4 4.88 -2.58 13.66
N GLN A 5 6.00 -2.06 13.15
CA GLN A 5 6.63 -2.53 11.91
C GLN A 5 7.20 -3.94 12.07
N LYS A 6 7.85 -4.24 13.22
CA LYS A 6 8.34 -5.59 13.54
C LYS A 6 7.20 -6.60 13.65
N LYS A 7 6.09 -6.20 14.29
CA LYS A 7 4.88 -7.02 14.36
C LYS A 7 4.32 -7.29 12.96
N PHE A 8 4.26 -6.26 12.13
CA PHE A 8 3.77 -6.39 10.77
C PHE A 8 4.68 -7.26 9.88
N ALA A 9 6.01 -7.16 10.01
CA ALA A 9 6.95 -8.04 9.33
C ALA A 9 6.69 -9.54 9.66
N LYS A 10 6.52 -9.85 10.96
CA LYS A 10 6.15 -11.21 11.40
C LYS A 10 4.77 -11.64 10.90
N PHE A 11 3.80 -10.71 10.88
CA PHE A 11 2.47 -10.96 10.34
C PHE A 11 2.52 -11.33 8.84
N LEU A 12 3.30 -10.61 8.03
CA LEU A 12 3.47 -10.93 6.60
C LEU A 12 4.03 -12.34 6.40
N ALA A 13 5.01 -12.75 7.21
CA ALA A 13 5.58 -14.09 7.17
C ALA A 13 4.58 -15.17 7.63
N ASN A 14 3.88 -14.93 8.75
CA ASN A 14 2.97 -15.91 9.36
C ASN A 14 1.69 -16.12 8.55
N SER A 15 1.17 -15.08 7.93
CA SER A 15 -0.03 -15.14 7.07
C SER A 15 0.25 -15.73 5.69
N GLY A 16 1.52 -15.88 5.31
CA GLY A 16 1.92 -16.25 3.95
C GLY A 16 1.69 -15.13 2.94
N ALA A 17 1.43 -13.91 3.40
CA ALA A 17 1.38 -12.73 2.51
C ALA A 17 2.75 -12.43 1.90
N LEU A 18 3.82 -12.70 2.63
CA LEU A 18 5.20 -12.67 2.15
C LEU A 18 5.73 -14.09 2.05
N PHE A 19 6.18 -14.47 0.87
CA PHE A 19 6.75 -15.80 0.64
C PHE A 19 7.88 -15.75 -0.40
N PHE A 20 8.72 -16.78 -0.38
CA PHE A 20 9.74 -17.05 -1.37
C PHE A 20 9.38 -18.29 -2.17
N ALA A 21 9.69 -18.28 -3.45
CA ALA A 21 9.64 -19.49 -4.29
C ALA A 21 10.55 -19.35 -5.50
N ASP A 22 11.01 -20.48 -5.99
CA ASP A 22 11.75 -20.54 -7.24
C ASP A 22 10.79 -20.27 -8.42
N ASN A 23 11.31 -19.71 -9.50
CA ASN A 23 10.56 -19.47 -10.75
C ASN A 23 9.36 -18.50 -10.63
N LEU A 24 9.34 -17.61 -9.63
CA LEU A 24 8.34 -16.55 -9.59
C LEU A 24 8.63 -15.51 -10.68
N THR A 25 7.54 -15.06 -11.30
CA THR A 25 7.60 -13.99 -12.31
C THR A 25 6.61 -12.89 -11.95
N LEU A 26 7.06 -11.64 -12.01
CA LEU A 26 6.20 -10.48 -11.85
C LEU A 26 5.28 -10.30 -13.04
N LYS A 27 4.22 -9.50 -12.88
CA LYS A 27 3.28 -9.18 -13.97
C LYS A 27 3.98 -8.57 -15.20
N ASP A 28 5.09 -7.89 -14.99
CA ASP A 28 5.90 -7.28 -16.05
C ASP A 28 6.91 -8.25 -16.71
N GLY A 29 6.95 -9.53 -16.30
CA GLY A 29 7.82 -10.56 -16.85
C GLY A 29 9.17 -10.71 -16.16
N ARG A 30 9.53 -9.87 -15.19
CA ARG A 30 10.80 -10.00 -14.45
C ARG A 30 10.75 -11.17 -13.47
N PRO A 31 11.82 -11.99 -13.39
CA PRO A 31 11.94 -12.98 -12.33
C PRO A 31 12.09 -12.30 -10.97
N THR A 32 11.58 -12.94 -9.92
CA THR A 32 11.70 -12.44 -8.55
C THR A 32 11.84 -13.62 -7.58
N PRO A 33 12.66 -13.54 -6.52
CA PRO A 33 12.79 -14.61 -5.53
C PRO A 33 11.66 -14.61 -4.49
N TYR A 34 10.87 -13.53 -4.40
CA TYR A 34 9.82 -13.38 -3.39
C TYR A 34 8.57 -12.75 -3.98
N PHE A 35 7.46 -12.93 -3.28
CA PHE A 35 6.20 -12.26 -3.60
C PHE A 35 5.54 -11.69 -2.34
N VAL A 36 4.84 -10.57 -2.51
CA VAL A 36 3.98 -9.97 -1.47
C VAL A 36 2.55 -9.95 -2.00
N ASN A 37 1.65 -10.68 -1.32
CA ASN A 37 0.23 -10.75 -1.69
C ASN A 37 -0.66 -10.39 -0.49
N ILE A 38 -0.91 -9.11 -0.32
CA ILE A 38 -1.81 -8.60 0.73
C ILE A 38 -3.27 -9.08 0.50
N GLY A 39 -3.65 -9.41 -0.74
CA GLY A 39 -4.98 -9.94 -1.03
C GLY A 39 -5.32 -11.23 -0.27
N ASN A 40 -4.33 -12.06 0.07
CA ASN A 40 -4.54 -13.26 0.86
C ASN A 40 -5.00 -12.96 2.30
N VAL A 41 -4.68 -11.77 2.82
CA VAL A 41 -5.07 -11.33 4.17
C VAL A 41 -6.58 -11.09 4.27
N ALA A 42 -7.23 -10.72 3.17
CA ALA A 42 -8.67 -10.44 3.14
C ALA A 42 -9.56 -11.67 3.42
N GLN A 43 -9.00 -12.88 3.33
CA GLN A 43 -9.75 -14.14 3.46
C GLN A 43 -10.23 -14.45 4.89
N LYS A 44 -9.60 -13.88 5.92
CA LYS A 44 -9.96 -14.14 7.33
C LYS A 44 -10.02 -12.84 8.12
N THR A 45 -11.08 -12.68 8.91
CA THR A 45 -11.28 -11.49 9.76
C THR A 45 -10.11 -11.27 10.74
N SER A 46 -9.54 -12.34 11.29
CA SER A 46 -8.36 -12.23 12.17
C SER A 46 -7.15 -11.60 11.46
N LEU A 47 -6.88 -12.00 10.21
CA LEU A 47 -5.79 -11.43 9.41
C LEU A 47 -6.09 -9.97 9.02
N ARG A 48 -7.34 -9.67 8.64
CA ARG A 48 -7.77 -8.30 8.36
C ARG A 48 -7.58 -7.38 9.57
N LYS A 49 -7.93 -7.88 10.77
CA LYS A 49 -7.73 -7.12 12.02
C LYS A 49 -6.26 -6.74 12.24
N GLU A 50 -5.32 -7.67 12.02
CA GLU A 50 -3.89 -7.38 12.16
C GLU A 50 -3.40 -6.38 11.09
N LEU A 51 -3.87 -6.50 9.86
CA LEU A 51 -3.59 -5.53 8.80
C LEU A 51 -4.13 -4.14 9.16
N ALA A 52 -5.39 -4.07 9.60
CA ALA A 52 -6.03 -2.83 10.03
C ALA A 52 -5.29 -2.15 11.18
N GLN A 53 -4.85 -2.92 12.18
CA GLN A 53 -4.04 -2.39 13.29
C GLN A 53 -2.71 -1.79 12.82
N ALA A 54 -2.07 -2.38 11.82
CA ALA A 54 -0.82 -1.86 11.28
C ALA A 54 -1.04 -0.54 10.51
N TYR A 55 -2.11 -0.45 9.70
CA TYR A 55 -2.49 0.81 9.03
C TYR A 55 -2.88 1.89 10.05
N ALA A 56 -3.70 1.53 11.03
CA ALA A 56 -4.10 2.48 12.07
C ALA A 56 -2.89 3.01 12.85
N SER A 57 -1.92 2.15 13.19
CA SER A 57 -0.68 2.60 13.85
C SER A 57 0.17 3.52 12.97
N MET A 58 0.23 3.29 11.66
CA MET A 58 0.93 4.17 10.72
C MET A 58 0.21 5.52 10.58
N ILE A 59 -1.11 5.52 10.45
CA ILE A 59 -1.92 6.74 10.32
C ILE A 59 -1.84 7.58 11.60
N GLU A 60 -2.01 6.96 12.76
CA GLU A 60 -1.89 7.61 14.07
C GLU A 60 -0.50 8.24 14.25
N ARG A 61 0.56 7.53 13.88
CA ARG A 61 1.92 8.08 13.89
C ARG A 61 2.03 9.33 13.01
N ASN A 62 1.51 9.29 11.77
CA ASN A 62 1.54 10.44 10.88
C ASN A 62 0.78 11.65 11.47
N ILE A 63 -0.34 11.41 12.14
CA ILE A 63 -1.10 12.45 12.85
C ILE A 63 -0.27 13.04 14.01
N ASN A 64 0.38 12.20 14.79
CA ASN A 64 1.26 12.64 15.90
C ASN A 64 2.50 13.42 15.41
N GLU A 65 2.93 13.15 14.18
CA GLU A 65 4.00 13.90 13.50
C GLU A 65 3.49 15.21 12.83
N GLY A 66 2.20 15.55 13.03
CA GLY A 66 1.60 16.82 12.61
C GLY A 66 0.81 16.76 11.31
N MET A 67 0.59 15.58 10.71
CA MET A 67 -0.26 15.45 9.52
C MET A 67 -1.73 15.59 9.91
N LEU A 68 -2.44 16.55 9.34
CA LEU A 68 -3.89 16.68 9.51
C LEU A 68 -4.59 15.72 8.54
N ILE A 69 -5.45 14.84 9.06
CA ILE A 69 -6.21 13.87 8.28
C ILE A 69 -7.67 13.94 8.73
N ASP A 70 -8.58 14.21 7.78
CA ASP A 70 -10.02 14.25 8.02
C ASP A 70 -10.70 12.99 7.47
N ILE A 71 -10.21 12.48 6.33
CA ILE A 71 -10.83 11.38 5.60
C ILE A 71 -9.76 10.37 5.18
N VAL A 72 -10.02 9.09 5.41
CA VAL A 72 -9.24 7.97 4.85
C VAL A 72 -9.93 7.46 3.60
N PHE A 73 -9.26 7.53 2.46
CA PHE A 73 -9.76 7.07 1.18
C PHE A 73 -9.09 5.77 0.76
N GLY A 74 -9.91 4.76 0.47
CA GLY A 74 -9.44 3.48 -0.08
C GLY A 74 -9.96 3.24 -1.49
N PRO A 75 -9.13 3.35 -2.55
CA PRO A 75 -9.55 3.04 -3.92
C PRO A 75 -10.15 1.64 -4.06
N SER A 76 -11.28 1.55 -4.81
CA SER A 76 -11.97 0.27 -5.04
C SER A 76 -11.10 -0.70 -5.87
N TYR A 77 -11.05 -1.99 -5.52
CA TYR A 77 -11.93 -2.62 -4.50
C TYR A 77 -11.19 -3.00 -3.20
N LYS A 78 -9.91 -3.41 -3.28
CA LYS A 78 -9.17 -3.94 -2.12
C LYS A 78 -8.94 -2.91 -1.04
N ALA A 79 -8.57 -1.71 -1.44
CA ALA A 79 -8.21 -0.67 -0.50
C ALA A 79 -9.41 -0.06 0.21
N SER A 80 -10.63 -0.17 -0.33
CA SER A 80 -11.85 0.22 0.37
C SER A 80 -12.05 -0.59 1.67
N LEU A 81 -11.71 -1.88 1.63
CA LEU A 81 -11.75 -2.74 2.81
C LEU A 81 -10.66 -2.34 3.83
N ILE A 82 -9.46 -2.02 3.34
CA ILE A 82 -8.36 -1.55 4.19
C ILE A 82 -8.73 -0.24 4.90
N ALA A 83 -9.28 0.73 4.16
CA ALA A 83 -9.70 2.01 4.72
C ALA A 83 -10.78 1.85 5.81
N GLY A 84 -11.82 1.06 5.52
CA GLY A 84 -12.90 0.79 6.47
C GLY A 84 -12.41 0.12 7.74
N ASP A 85 -11.62 -0.94 7.61
CA ASP A 85 -11.07 -1.66 8.76
C ASP A 85 -10.10 -0.79 9.58
N ALA A 86 -9.26 0.02 8.92
CA ALA A 86 -8.30 0.89 9.59
C ALA A 86 -8.99 2.02 10.37
N THR A 87 -10.04 2.64 9.81
CA THR A 87 -10.78 3.70 10.51
C THR A 87 -11.53 3.20 11.72
N MET A 88 -12.08 1.98 11.70
CA MET A 88 -12.64 1.35 12.90
C MET A 88 -11.60 1.17 14.00
N VAL A 89 -10.39 0.71 13.66
CA VAL A 89 -9.32 0.56 14.65
C VAL A 89 -8.79 1.91 15.14
N LEU A 90 -8.76 2.94 14.29
CA LEU A 90 -8.39 4.31 14.68
C LEU A 90 -9.34 4.84 15.76
N LEU A 91 -10.64 4.65 15.59
CA LEU A 91 -11.63 5.03 16.60
C LEU A 91 -11.45 4.21 17.88
N ASP A 92 -11.47 2.88 17.78
CA ASP A 92 -11.45 1.98 18.96
C ASP A 92 -10.20 2.13 19.81
N LYS A 93 -9.04 2.26 19.16
CA LYS A 93 -7.75 2.20 19.88
C LYS A 93 -7.15 3.56 20.19
N TYR A 94 -7.39 4.54 19.32
CA TYR A 94 -6.74 5.85 19.40
C TYR A 94 -7.72 7.01 19.62
N ASN A 95 -9.03 6.70 19.66
CA ASN A 95 -10.11 7.69 19.77
C ASN A 95 -10.06 8.76 18.65
N LEU A 96 -9.67 8.31 17.44
CA LEU A 96 -9.62 9.14 16.23
C LEU A 96 -10.81 8.79 15.34
N ASP A 97 -11.83 9.64 15.35
CA ASP A 97 -13.04 9.49 14.54
C ASP A 97 -12.86 10.18 13.18
N LEU A 98 -12.28 9.45 12.22
CA LEU A 98 -12.01 9.93 10.88
C LEU A 98 -13.08 9.48 9.89
N GLY A 99 -13.36 10.32 8.89
CA GLY A 99 -14.20 9.92 7.77
C GLY A 99 -13.57 8.77 6.98
N CYS A 100 -14.41 7.90 6.41
CA CYS A 100 -13.98 6.83 5.51
C CYS A 100 -14.74 6.90 4.20
N CYS A 101 -14.04 6.82 3.07
CA CYS A 101 -14.67 6.77 1.76
C CYS A 101 -13.93 5.83 0.80
N TYR A 102 -14.66 5.42 -0.25
CA TYR A 102 -14.12 4.69 -1.39
C TYR A 102 -14.79 5.17 -2.68
N ASP A 103 -14.18 4.90 -3.84
CA ASP A 103 -14.75 5.29 -5.12
C ASP A 103 -15.62 4.17 -5.71
N ARG A 104 -16.55 4.56 -6.56
CA ARG A 104 -17.30 3.66 -7.45
C ARG A 104 -16.54 3.55 -8.78
N LYS A 105 -16.68 2.43 -9.47
CA LYS A 105 -16.22 2.32 -10.87
C LYS A 105 -17.14 3.01 -11.85
N GLU A 106 -18.44 3.09 -11.51
CA GLU A 106 -19.47 3.68 -12.37
C GLU A 106 -20.23 4.80 -11.63
N LEU A 107 -20.55 5.85 -12.37
CA LEU A 107 -21.39 6.93 -11.86
C LEU A 107 -22.79 6.38 -11.52
N LYS A 108 -23.29 6.70 -10.33
CA LYS A 108 -24.67 6.41 -9.97
C LYS A 108 -25.59 7.38 -10.71
N ILE A 109 -26.27 6.90 -11.76
CA ILE A 109 -27.19 7.71 -12.58
C ILE A 109 -28.59 7.80 -11.93
N HIS A 110 -28.93 6.89 -11.00
CA HIS A 110 -30.25 6.81 -10.35
C HIS A 110 -30.13 6.57 -8.84
N GLY A 111 -30.99 7.24 -8.04
CA GLY A 111 -31.22 7.01 -6.61
C GLY A 111 -31.22 8.27 -5.76
N GLU A 112 -32.22 8.31 -4.90
CA GLU A 112 -32.52 9.24 -3.81
C GLU A 112 -31.76 10.58 -3.72
N GLY A 113 -32.41 11.65 -4.23
CA GLY A 113 -32.28 12.99 -3.66
C GLY A 113 -31.02 13.82 -3.91
N SER A 114 -29.97 13.31 -4.58
CA SER A 114 -28.80 14.12 -4.87
C SER A 114 -28.79 14.60 -6.33
N THR A 115 -28.84 15.90 -6.53
CA THR A 115 -28.78 16.58 -7.83
C THR A 115 -27.39 16.48 -8.52
N LYS A 116 -26.39 15.92 -7.85
CA LYS A 116 -25.03 15.74 -8.38
C LYS A 116 -24.60 14.27 -8.24
N ALA A 117 -24.20 13.66 -9.35
CA ALA A 117 -23.63 12.33 -9.37
C ALA A 117 -22.24 12.33 -8.73
N SER A 118 -22.06 11.67 -7.58
CA SER A 118 -20.76 11.50 -6.94
C SER A 118 -20.19 10.13 -7.26
N LEU A 119 -18.88 10.11 -7.53
CA LEU A 119 -18.10 8.87 -7.65
C LEU A 119 -17.75 8.25 -6.30
N PHE A 120 -17.90 8.98 -5.20
CA PHE A 120 -17.50 8.55 -3.87
C PHE A 120 -18.68 8.08 -3.04
N VAL A 121 -18.38 7.12 -2.13
CA VAL A 121 -19.31 6.55 -1.15
C VAL A 121 -18.67 6.65 0.23
N GLY A 122 -19.47 6.96 1.25
CA GLY A 122 -19.01 7.15 2.62
C GLY A 122 -18.93 8.63 2.99
N ALA A 123 -17.82 9.04 3.60
CA ALA A 123 -17.60 10.42 4.01
C ALA A 123 -17.69 11.39 2.82
N LYS A 124 -18.36 12.51 3.04
CA LYS A 124 -18.48 13.57 2.04
C LYS A 124 -17.29 14.52 2.16
N PHE A 125 -16.78 14.97 1.02
CA PHE A 125 -15.75 15.99 0.98
C PHE A 125 -16.34 17.35 1.37
N PHE A 126 -15.56 18.14 2.08
CA PHE A 126 -15.88 19.51 2.47
C PHE A 126 -14.70 20.44 2.14
N ASP A 127 -14.94 21.73 2.11
CA ASP A 127 -13.90 22.70 1.75
C ASP A 127 -12.75 22.67 2.74
N GLY A 128 -11.54 22.48 2.23
CA GLY A 128 -10.31 22.36 3.02
C GLY A 128 -10.04 20.99 3.59
N CYS A 129 -10.85 19.94 3.31
CA CYS A 129 -10.64 18.61 3.89
C CYS A 129 -9.31 17.98 3.43
N ASN A 130 -8.67 17.27 4.36
CA ASN A 130 -7.41 16.58 4.17
C ASN A 130 -7.66 15.07 4.03
N ILE A 131 -7.30 14.52 2.89
CA ILE A 131 -7.57 13.13 2.52
C ILE A 131 -6.26 12.34 2.57
N TYR A 132 -6.25 11.26 3.33
CA TYR A 132 -5.17 10.28 3.34
C TYR A 132 -5.59 9.04 2.55
N MET A 133 -4.90 8.77 1.45
CA MET A 133 -5.21 7.59 0.62
C MET A 133 -4.49 6.36 1.17
N VAL A 134 -5.15 5.20 1.16
CA VAL A 134 -4.51 3.91 1.49
C VAL A 134 -4.59 2.95 0.32
N ASP A 135 -3.56 2.10 0.13
CA ASP A 135 -3.56 1.02 -0.86
C ASP A 135 -2.63 -0.11 -0.41
N ASP A 136 -2.68 -1.29 -1.05
CA ASP A 136 -1.95 -2.48 -0.59
C ASP A 136 -0.43 -2.40 -0.85
N VAL A 137 0.01 -2.11 -2.06
CA VAL A 137 1.43 -2.10 -2.46
C VAL A 137 1.70 -0.96 -3.46
N GLY A 138 2.87 -0.37 -3.36
CA GLY A 138 3.37 0.59 -4.35
C GLY A 138 4.14 -0.14 -5.46
N THR A 139 3.67 -0.02 -6.72
CA THR A 139 4.38 -0.50 -7.92
C THR A 139 4.48 0.61 -8.97
N SER A 140 3.58 0.69 -9.93
CA SER A 140 3.57 1.73 -10.97
C SER A 140 2.98 3.06 -10.51
N MET A 141 2.40 3.15 -9.34
CA MET A 141 1.65 4.31 -8.82
C MET A 141 0.41 4.71 -9.65
N GLN A 142 0.04 3.96 -10.69
CA GLN A 142 -1.07 4.34 -11.59
C GLN A 142 -2.41 4.44 -10.83
N THR A 143 -2.76 3.44 -10.02
CA THR A 143 -3.99 3.47 -9.21
C THR A 143 -4.06 4.70 -8.29
N LYS A 144 -2.90 5.17 -7.80
CA LYS A 144 -2.80 6.35 -6.95
C LYS A 144 -3.04 7.62 -7.76
N LYS A 145 -2.46 7.72 -8.96
CA LYS A 145 -2.71 8.83 -9.90
C LYS A 145 -4.19 8.90 -10.29
N ASP A 146 -4.77 7.76 -10.66
CA ASP A 146 -6.22 7.67 -10.99
C ASP A 146 -7.10 8.11 -9.80
N GLY A 147 -6.68 7.78 -8.57
CA GLY A 147 -7.36 8.22 -7.34
C GLY A 147 -7.27 9.73 -7.13
N LEU A 148 -6.10 10.34 -7.38
CA LEU A 148 -5.91 11.80 -7.32
C LEU A 148 -6.80 12.51 -8.33
N ASP A 149 -6.86 12.02 -9.57
CA ASP A 149 -7.69 12.60 -10.62
C ASP A 149 -9.19 12.55 -10.28
N LYS A 150 -9.65 11.46 -9.66
CA LYS A 150 -11.02 11.34 -9.17
C LYS A 150 -11.33 12.31 -8.04
N ILE A 151 -10.42 12.45 -7.06
CA ILE A 151 -10.58 13.41 -5.95
C ILE A 151 -10.65 14.83 -6.51
N ALA A 152 -9.75 15.21 -7.42
CA ALA A 152 -9.76 16.52 -8.07
C ALA A 152 -11.04 16.78 -8.85
N SER A 153 -11.55 15.78 -9.57
CA SER A 153 -12.81 15.86 -10.32
C SER A 153 -14.01 16.05 -9.39
N GLU A 154 -14.08 15.31 -8.29
CA GLU A 154 -15.15 15.44 -7.28
C GLU A 154 -15.12 16.84 -6.63
N SER A 155 -13.94 17.32 -6.22
CA SER A 155 -13.78 18.63 -5.63
C SER A 155 -14.26 19.75 -6.57
N LYS A 156 -13.93 19.63 -7.87
CA LYS A 156 -14.41 20.56 -8.90
C LYS A 156 -15.94 20.52 -9.05
N ILE A 157 -16.55 19.35 -9.04
CA ILE A 157 -18.04 19.21 -9.10
C ILE A 157 -18.70 19.86 -7.90
N LEU A 158 -18.12 19.68 -6.71
CA LEU A 158 -18.62 20.24 -5.47
C LEU A 158 -18.34 21.73 -5.31
N GLY A 159 -17.38 22.28 -6.03
CA GLY A 159 -16.93 23.68 -5.90
C GLY A 159 -16.13 23.93 -4.62
N ILE A 160 -15.34 22.96 -4.18
CA ILE A 160 -14.53 22.98 -2.96
C ILE A 160 -13.06 22.74 -3.27
N ASN A 161 -12.20 23.00 -2.28
CA ASN A 161 -10.81 22.55 -2.27
C ASN A 161 -10.69 21.33 -1.36
N SER A 162 -9.93 20.33 -1.79
CA SER A 162 -9.53 19.21 -0.93
C SER A 162 -8.05 18.94 -1.15
N ASN A 163 -7.38 18.43 -0.12
CA ASN A 163 -5.95 18.18 -0.13
C ASN A 163 -5.69 16.68 0.04
N VAL A 164 -4.90 16.07 -0.84
CA VAL A 164 -4.36 14.74 -0.55
C VAL A 164 -3.05 14.93 0.19
N VAL A 165 -3.05 14.61 1.49
CA VAL A 165 -1.93 14.90 2.40
C VAL A 165 -0.92 13.76 2.50
N GLY A 166 -1.27 12.58 2.02
CA GLY A 166 -0.35 11.44 1.99
C GLY A 166 -0.99 10.18 1.43
N ILE A 167 -0.14 9.20 1.14
CA ILE A 167 -0.55 7.88 0.67
C ILE A 167 0.10 6.82 1.57
N GLY A 168 -0.70 5.93 2.14
CA GLY A 168 -0.26 4.80 2.95
C GLY A 168 -0.31 3.49 2.19
N ILE A 169 0.79 2.73 2.18
CA ILE A 169 0.85 1.39 1.60
C ILE A 169 1.34 0.36 2.62
N ALA A 170 0.91 -0.90 2.49
CA ALA A 170 1.37 -1.93 3.42
C ALA A 170 2.86 -2.21 3.28
N VAL A 171 3.31 -2.41 2.05
CA VAL A 171 4.71 -2.76 1.76
C VAL A 171 5.25 -1.91 0.62
N ASP A 172 6.32 -1.17 0.90
CA ASP A 172 7.17 -0.67 -0.16
C ASP A 172 8.12 -1.79 -0.60
N ARG A 173 7.97 -2.22 -1.85
CA ARG A 173 8.85 -3.25 -2.41
C ARG A 173 10.26 -2.73 -2.69
N GLU A 174 10.48 -1.41 -2.57
CA GLU A 174 11.75 -0.74 -2.77
C GLU A 174 12.42 -1.16 -4.10
N GLN A 175 11.60 -1.27 -5.15
CA GLN A 175 12.01 -1.73 -6.47
C GLN A 175 11.80 -0.66 -7.54
N VAL A 176 12.70 -0.67 -8.53
CA VAL A 176 12.52 0.11 -9.75
C VAL A 176 11.54 -0.55 -10.71
N GLY A 177 10.94 0.24 -11.58
CA GLY A 177 10.04 -0.22 -12.63
C GLY A 177 10.76 -1.08 -13.69
N PRO A 178 9.97 -1.74 -14.56
CA PRO A 178 10.53 -2.49 -15.71
C PRO A 178 11.06 -1.55 -16.78
N VAL A 179 12.06 -2.01 -17.53
CA VAL A 179 12.54 -1.37 -18.76
C VAL A 179 12.09 -2.20 -19.94
N TYR A 180 11.56 -1.55 -20.97
CA TYR A 180 11.13 -2.20 -22.20
C TYR A 180 11.95 -1.70 -23.38
N ASP A 181 12.32 -2.61 -24.28
CA ASP A 181 12.85 -2.32 -25.60
C ASP A 181 11.97 -3.01 -26.64
N GLN A 182 11.46 -2.26 -27.60
CA GLN A 182 10.52 -2.73 -28.64
C GLN A 182 9.36 -3.59 -28.09
N GLY A 183 8.82 -3.20 -26.90
CA GLY A 183 7.72 -3.91 -26.24
C GLY A 183 8.12 -5.17 -25.48
N LYS A 184 9.39 -5.53 -25.46
CA LYS A 184 9.93 -6.67 -24.70
C LYS A 184 10.62 -6.19 -23.43
N ILE A 185 10.43 -6.95 -22.32
CA ILE A 185 11.13 -6.65 -21.07
C ILE A 185 12.64 -6.84 -21.23
N VAL A 186 13.41 -5.86 -20.77
CA VAL A 186 14.87 -5.94 -20.72
C VAL A 186 15.26 -6.41 -19.31
N LEU A 187 15.72 -7.65 -19.21
CA LEU A 187 16.17 -8.22 -17.94
C LEU A 187 17.46 -7.57 -17.47
N ASN A 188 17.63 -7.46 -16.16
CA ASN A 188 18.78 -6.85 -15.48
C ASN A 188 18.99 -5.35 -15.79
N ALA A 189 18.04 -4.70 -16.46
CA ALA A 189 18.05 -3.27 -16.62
C ALA A 189 17.51 -2.57 -15.38
N HIS A 190 18.14 -1.46 -15.00
CA HIS A 190 17.73 -0.62 -13.88
C HIS A 190 16.75 0.46 -14.39
N GLY A 191 15.49 0.31 -14.05
CA GLY A 191 14.43 1.24 -14.47
C GLY A 191 14.25 2.41 -13.52
N GLU A 192 13.12 3.09 -13.62
CA GLU A 192 12.81 4.27 -12.81
C GLU A 192 12.22 3.89 -11.44
N ASP A 193 12.51 4.70 -10.43
CA ASP A 193 11.84 4.64 -9.13
C ASP A 193 10.46 5.32 -9.21
N ALA A 194 9.42 4.50 -9.42
CA ALA A 194 8.06 5.01 -9.60
C ALA A 194 7.52 5.77 -8.37
N ILE A 195 7.87 5.32 -7.15
CA ILE A 195 7.44 5.99 -5.92
C ILE A 195 8.23 7.28 -5.74
N GLY A 196 9.55 7.26 -5.91
CA GLY A 196 10.38 8.45 -5.82
C GLY A 196 9.97 9.52 -6.83
N ASN A 197 9.72 9.15 -8.08
CA ASN A 197 9.23 10.05 -9.11
C ASN A 197 7.85 10.61 -8.76
N PHE A 198 6.92 9.76 -8.28
CA PHE A 198 5.60 10.20 -7.84
C PHE A 198 5.69 11.26 -6.73
N VAL A 199 6.49 11.03 -5.69
CA VAL A 199 6.68 11.98 -4.58
C VAL A 199 7.30 13.29 -5.08
N LYS A 200 8.28 13.21 -5.97
CA LYS A 200 8.92 14.39 -6.58
C LYS A 200 7.94 15.24 -7.39
N ASP A 201 7.10 14.58 -8.18
CA ASP A 201 6.16 15.25 -9.10
C ASP A 201 4.96 15.85 -8.39
N THR A 202 4.41 15.13 -7.40
CA THR A 202 3.16 15.51 -6.71
C THR A 202 3.38 16.24 -5.40
N ARG A 203 4.54 16.12 -4.79
CA ARG A 203 4.84 16.55 -3.42
C ARG A 203 4.04 15.81 -2.33
N ILE A 204 3.30 14.77 -2.71
CA ILE A 204 2.51 13.94 -1.79
C ILE A 204 3.41 12.83 -1.22
N PRO A 205 3.62 12.76 0.10
CA PRO A 205 4.43 11.71 0.71
C PRO A 205 3.77 10.35 0.56
N VAL A 206 4.60 9.32 0.34
CA VAL A 206 4.17 7.92 0.34
C VAL A 206 4.79 7.24 1.56
N ASN A 207 3.94 6.86 2.51
CA ASN A 207 4.32 6.16 3.72
C ASN A 207 4.08 4.66 3.55
N SER A 208 5.02 3.82 3.95
CA SER A 208 4.81 2.38 4.02
C SER A 208 4.81 1.90 5.47
N ILE A 209 3.99 0.88 5.78
CA ILE A 209 4.10 0.22 7.08
C ILE A 209 5.49 -0.38 7.20
N VAL A 210 5.98 -1.07 6.14
CA VAL A 210 7.34 -1.59 6.08
C VAL A 210 7.94 -1.49 4.68
N GLY A 211 9.26 -1.32 4.61
CA GLY A 211 10.05 -1.57 3.41
C GLY A 211 10.50 -3.02 3.34
N ILE A 212 10.60 -3.59 2.14
CA ILE A 212 10.92 -5.01 1.97
C ILE A 212 12.33 -5.36 2.43
N LYS A 213 13.32 -4.49 2.18
CA LYS A 213 14.72 -4.73 2.59
C LYS A 213 14.82 -4.93 4.10
N ASN A 214 14.28 -3.98 4.87
CA ASN A 214 14.29 -4.04 6.33
C ASN A 214 13.44 -5.21 6.86
N THR A 215 12.34 -5.56 6.19
CA THR A 215 11.47 -6.69 6.55
C THR A 215 12.21 -8.02 6.44
N ILE A 216 12.83 -8.28 5.29
CA ILE A 216 13.56 -9.53 5.05
C ILE A 216 14.78 -9.63 5.96
N ASP A 217 15.55 -8.55 6.11
CA ASP A 217 16.70 -8.49 7.02
C ASP A 217 16.30 -8.80 8.47
N TYR A 218 15.20 -8.20 8.94
CA TYR A 218 14.67 -8.47 10.28
C TYR A 218 14.25 -9.93 10.45
N LEU A 219 13.47 -10.49 9.52
CA LEU A 219 13.02 -11.88 9.59
C LEU A 219 14.18 -12.86 9.55
N PHE A 220 15.20 -12.61 8.71
CA PHE A 220 16.41 -13.42 8.63
C PHE A 220 17.20 -13.37 9.95
N LYS A 221 17.49 -12.18 10.49
CA LYS A 221 18.21 -12.01 11.76
C LYS A 221 17.50 -12.62 12.96
N GLN A 222 16.17 -12.63 12.94
CA GLN A 222 15.35 -13.24 14.01
C GLN A 222 15.13 -14.74 13.82
N ASN A 223 15.68 -15.34 12.78
CA ASN A 223 15.38 -16.74 12.42
C ASN A 223 13.86 -17.00 12.37
N HIS A 224 13.07 -16.00 11.92
CA HIS A 224 11.63 -16.11 11.90
C HIS A 224 11.19 -16.95 10.69
N PRO A 225 10.41 -18.06 10.89
CA PRO A 225 10.01 -18.90 9.78
C PRO A 225 8.99 -18.20 8.87
N LEU A 226 9.13 -18.41 7.57
CA LEU A 226 8.20 -17.95 6.54
C LEU A 226 8.02 -19.03 5.47
N ILE A 227 7.12 -18.81 4.52
CA ILE A 227 6.90 -19.77 3.43
C ILE A 227 8.03 -19.65 2.41
N ILE A 228 8.74 -20.76 2.17
CA ILE A 228 9.77 -20.89 1.12
C ILE A 228 9.49 -22.16 0.35
N ASN A 229 9.24 -22.05 -0.96
CA ASN A 229 8.86 -23.17 -1.83
C ASN A 229 7.70 -24.01 -1.26
N GLY A 230 6.64 -23.31 -0.77
CA GLY A 230 5.43 -23.92 -0.22
C GLY A 230 5.57 -24.48 1.21
N GLN A 231 6.76 -24.44 1.80
CA GLN A 231 7.02 -24.98 3.14
C GLN A 231 7.37 -23.86 4.14
N LYS A 232 6.83 -23.93 5.35
CA LYS A 232 7.19 -23.00 6.43
C LYS A 232 8.54 -23.38 7.02
N ARG A 233 9.57 -22.56 6.79
CA ARG A 233 10.94 -22.81 7.27
C ARG A 233 11.70 -21.50 7.52
N ILE A 234 12.79 -21.60 8.27
CA ILE A 234 13.74 -20.48 8.47
C ILE A 234 14.50 -20.26 7.16
N MET A 235 14.67 -18.98 6.81
CA MET A 235 15.46 -18.59 5.63
C MET A 235 16.93 -18.93 5.84
N ASP A 236 17.50 -19.65 4.91
CA ASP A 236 18.94 -19.96 4.88
C ASP A 236 19.75 -18.80 4.22
N LYS A 237 21.08 -18.89 4.36
CA LYS A 237 21.98 -17.87 3.80
C LYS A 237 21.92 -17.78 2.27
N THR A 238 21.60 -18.89 1.60
CA THR A 238 21.46 -18.91 0.13
C THR A 238 20.23 -18.14 -0.31
N THR A 239 19.08 -18.42 0.29
CA THR A 239 17.82 -17.71 0.00
C THR A 239 17.96 -16.21 0.29
N TYR A 240 18.58 -15.86 1.43
CA TYR A 240 18.84 -14.45 1.76
C TYR A 240 19.83 -13.79 0.78
N GLY A 241 20.90 -14.49 0.38
CA GLY A 241 21.85 -14.01 -0.61
C GLY A 241 21.23 -13.75 -1.98
N ASN A 242 20.34 -14.65 -2.44
CA ASN A 242 19.57 -14.47 -3.67
C ASN A 242 18.68 -13.22 -3.61
N PHE A 243 18.04 -12.97 -2.47
CA PHE A 243 17.28 -11.73 -2.25
C PHE A 243 18.17 -10.49 -2.34
N LEU A 244 19.32 -10.49 -1.70
CA LEU A 244 20.25 -9.34 -1.75
C LEU A 244 20.76 -9.09 -3.17
N THR A 245 21.09 -10.15 -3.92
CA THR A 245 21.48 -10.04 -5.33
C THR A 245 20.37 -9.46 -6.19
N TYR A 246 19.14 -9.91 -5.98
CA TYR A 246 17.97 -9.36 -6.64
C TYR A 246 17.77 -7.87 -6.34
N MET A 247 17.87 -7.47 -5.07
CA MET A 247 17.74 -6.07 -4.67
C MET A 247 18.90 -5.19 -5.17
N LYS A 248 20.10 -5.75 -5.37
CA LYS A 248 21.21 -5.04 -6.03
C LYS A 248 20.88 -4.72 -7.48
N THR A 249 20.18 -5.61 -8.18
CA THR A 249 19.81 -5.43 -9.59
C THR A 249 18.59 -4.53 -9.77
N TYR A 250 17.56 -4.76 -8.97
CA TYR A 250 16.25 -4.14 -9.16
C TYR A 250 15.80 -3.23 -8.00
N GLY A 251 16.62 -3.02 -6.99
CA GLY A 251 16.29 -2.17 -5.86
C GLY A 251 16.33 -0.68 -6.22
N ALA A 252 15.37 0.09 -5.69
CA ALA A 252 15.40 1.54 -5.77
C ALA A 252 16.45 2.11 -4.78
N ASN A 253 17.10 3.20 -5.19
CA ASN A 253 18.07 3.93 -4.38
C ASN A 253 17.36 5.07 -3.62
N ARG A 254 16.61 4.69 -2.59
CA ARG A 254 15.89 5.60 -1.69
C ARG A 254 16.37 5.43 -0.27
#